data_d984aaa9f661bf36b3550a41f9de6987
#
_entry.id   d984aaa9f661bf36b3550a41f9de6987
#
_cell.length_a   1.000
_cell.length_b   1.000
_cell.length_c   1.000
_cell.angle_alpha   90.00
_cell.angle_beta   90.00
_cell.angle_gamma   90.00
#
_symmetry.space_group_name_H-M   'P 1'
#
loop_
_entity.id
_entity.type
_entity.pdbx_description
1 polymer ?
#
loop_
_entity_poly.entity_id
_entity_poly.type
_entity_poly.pdbx_seq_one_letter_code
_entity_poly.pdbx_strand_id
1 'polypeptide(L)'
;MKITKFILCMGALLTLNLVPIRAIAGNTGIENGETVICRGQESHTSGPMVQIGVDAPDFQATNAEMKEVSLSSFKGKRVILNIFPSLDTPTCAMSVRQFNARASELENTVVLCISMDLPFAQSRFCTVEGLENVIPLSVFRSHDFVQGYGIQLADGPLRGLTARAVIVIDENGKVRYTQLVKEVSNEPDYEAALQAANEL
;
A
#
# COMPACT_ATOMS: atom_id res chain seq x y z
N MET A 1 15.73 -22.50 -89.16
CA MET A 1 16.71 -22.05 -88.16
C MET A 1 15.91 -21.27 -87.16
N LYS A 2 15.49 -21.94 -86.02
CA LYS A 2 14.66 -21.34 -84.94
C LYS A 2 15.49 -21.28 -83.70
N ILE A 3 15.73 -20.08 -83.21
CA ILE A 3 16.51 -19.80 -82.02
C ILE A 3 15.50 -19.78 -80.86
N THR A 4 15.62 -20.76 -79.96
CA THR A 4 14.77 -20.83 -78.78
C THR A 4 15.46 -20.04 -77.63
N LYS A 5 14.81 -18.99 -77.14
CA LYS A 5 15.27 -18.21 -76.00
C LYS A 5 14.90 -18.92 -74.69
N PHE A 6 15.89 -19.31 -73.93
CA PHE A 6 15.71 -19.75 -72.49
C PHE A 6 15.47 -18.53 -71.60
N ILE A 7 14.33 -18.48 -70.93
CA ILE A 7 14.06 -17.52 -69.89
C ILE A 7 14.45 -18.18 -68.54
N LEU A 8 15.51 -17.63 -67.91
CA LEU A 8 15.95 -18.03 -66.59
C LEU A 8 15.11 -17.32 -65.54
N CYS A 9 14.22 -18.06 -64.86
CA CYS A 9 13.47 -17.53 -63.72
C CYS A 9 14.36 -17.55 -62.49
N MET A 10 14.83 -16.40 -62.04
CA MET A 10 15.45 -16.21 -60.73
C MET A 10 14.38 -16.20 -59.65
N GLY A 11 14.23 -17.30 -58.90
CA GLY A 11 13.39 -17.35 -57.72
C GLY A 11 14.11 -16.65 -56.55
N ALA A 12 13.55 -15.51 -56.12
CA ALA A 12 13.98 -14.86 -54.89
C ALA A 12 13.45 -15.64 -53.70
N LEU A 13 14.34 -16.31 -52.97
CA LEU A 13 14.04 -16.92 -51.65
C LEU A 13 13.88 -15.80 -50.65
N LEU A 14 12.64 -15.49 -50.24
CA LEU A 14 12.38 -14.61 -49.11
C LEU A 14 12.61 -15.40 -47.82
N THR A 15 13.77 -15.20 -47.20
CA THR A 15 14.03 -15.73 -45.83
C THR A 15 13.26 -14.90 -44.83
N LEU A 16 12.20 -15.45 -44.32
CA LEU A 16 11.43 -14.88 -43.22
C LEU A 16 12.30 -14.99 -41.92
N ASN A 17 12.95 -13.89 -41.52
CA ASN A 17 13.61 -13.79 -40.26
C ASN A 17 12.54 -13.77 -39.15
N LEU A 18 12.26 -14.92 -38.54
CA LEU A 18 11.53 -14.97 -37.27
C LEU A 18 12.41 -14.32 -36.18
N VAL A 19 12.12 -13.07 -35.87
CA VAL A 19 12.62 -12.45 -34.63
C VAL A 19 11.95 -13.17 -33.46
N PRO A 20 12.69 -13.81 -32.55
CA PRO A 20 12.06 -14.44 -31.40
C PRO A 20 11.40 -13.33 -30.56
N ILE A 21 10.09 -13.42 -30.38
CA ILE A 21 9.36 -12.60 -29.40
C ILE A 21 9.94 -13.03 -28.05
N ARG A 22 10.90 -12.25 -27.56
CA ARG A 22 11.36 -12.34 -26.18
C ARG A 22 10.17 -11.97 -25.33
N ALA A 23 9.58 -12.94 -24.64
CA ALA A 23 8.59 -12.66 -23.61
C ALA A 23 9.24 -11.64 -22.66
N ILE A 24 8.70 -10.43 -22.61
CA ILE A 24 9.04 -9.46 -21.58
C ILE A 24 8.44 -10.07 -20.32
N ALA A 25 9.26 -10.81 -19.59
CA ALA A 25 8.95 -11.14 -18.21
C ALA A 25 8.79 -9.78 -17.52
N GLY A 26 7.53 -9.39 -17.26
CA GLY A 26 7.24 -8.17 -16.54
C GLY A 26 8.01 -8.24 -15.24
N ASN A 27 8.88 -7.26 -15.04
CA ASN A 27 9.55 -7.07 -13.75
C ASN A 27 8.42 -6.84 -12.73
N THR A 28 8.13 -7.83 -11.89
CA THR A 28 6.99 -7.82 -10.98
C THR A 28 7.17 -6.86 -9.81
N GLY A 29 8.28 -6.13 -9.76
CA GLY A 29 8.55 -5.14 -8.71
C GLY A 29 8.76 -5.71 -7.30
N ILE A 30 8.89 -7.05 -7.18
CA ILE A 30 9.00 -7.76 -5.89
C ILE A 30 10.46 -7.83 -5.38
N GLU A 31 11.45 -7.43 -6.18
CA GLU A 31 12.88 -7.70 -5.91
C GLU A 31 13.41 -7.15 -4.57
N ASN A 32 12.65 -6.30 -3.84
CA ASN A 32 13.02 -5.77 -2.54
C ASN A 32 11.85 -5.69 -1.55
N GLY A 33 10.77 -6.46 -1.78
CA GLY A 33 9.62 -6.47 -0.89
C GLY A 33 9.91 -7.15 0.44
N GLU A 34 9.20 -6.74 1.48
CA GLU A 34 9.24 -7.39 2.79
C GLU A 34 8.39 -8.67 2.76
N THR A 35 8.88 -9.73 3.41
CA THR A 35 8.13 -10.97 3.57
C THR A 35 7.14 -10.88 4.72
N VAL A 36 5.90 -11.24 4.48
CA VAL A 36 4.82 -11.38 5.47
C VAL A 36 4.07 -12.68 5.26
N ILE A 37 3.33 -13.13 6.28
CA ILE A 37 2.47 -14.30 6.19
C ILE A 37 1.02 -13.85 6.08
N CYS A 38 0.33 -14.27 5.03
CA CYS A 38 -1.07 -13.99 4.78
C CYS A 38 -1.87 -15.29 4.75
N ARG A 39 -2.70 -15.52 5.77
CA ARG A 39 -3.50 -16.76 5.87
C ARG A 39 -2.65 -18.03 5.78
N GLY A 40 -1.49 -18.04 6.44
CA GLY A 40 -0.57 -19.16 6.45
C GLY A 40 0.28 -19.33 5.17
N GLN A 41 0.22 -18.38 4.24
CA GLN A 41 1.03 -18.36 3.02
C GLN A 41 2.01 -17.20 3.05
N GLU A 42 3.26 -17.46 2.66
CA GLU A 42 4.25 -16.42 2.45
C GLU A 42 3.80 -15.51 1.30
N SER A 43 3.92 -14.22 1.54
CA SER A 43 3.55 -13.16 0.60
C SER A 43 4.55 -12.02 0.73
N HIS A 44 4.68 -11.19 -0.31
CA HIS A 44 5.66 -10.13 -0.36
C HIS A 44 4.97 -8.78 -0.57
N THR A 45 5.54 -7.74 0.04
CA THR A 45 5.12 -6.36 -0.23
C THR A 45 5.71 -5.86 -1.55
N SER A 46 5.17 -4.77 -2.09
CA SER A 46 5.59 -4.18 -3.37
C SER A 46 6.97 -3.52 -3.33
N GLY A 47 7.52 -3.32 -2.14
CA GLY A 47 8.83 -2.71 -1.92
C GLY A 47 9.20 -2.71 -0.44
N PRO A 48 10.37 -2.16 -0.08
CA PRO A 48 10.74 -1.99 1.31
C PRO A 48 9.83 -0.96 1.98
N MET A 49 9.46 -1.20 3.23
CA MET A 49 8.70 -0.23 4.02
C MET A 49 9.55 1.00 4.34
N VAL A 50 8.90 2.17 4.42
CA VAL A 50 9.53 3.42 4.82
C VAL A 50 10.31 3.26 6.13
N GLN A 51 11.50 3.88 6.21
CA GLN A 51 12.43 3.71 7.33
C GLN A 51 12.30 4.84 8.36
N ILE A 52 12.66 4.55 9.61
CA ILE A 52 12.74 5.55 10.68
C ILE A 52 13.80 6.60 10.34
N GLY A 53 13.52 7.87 10.62
CA GLY A 53 14.41 9.01 10.44
C GLY A 53 14.32 9.70 9.09
N VAL A 54 13.65 9.11 8.09
CA VAL A 54 13.41 9.78 6.80
C VAL A 54 12.19 10.69 6.86
N ASP A 55 12.07 11.60 5.91
CA ASP A 55 10.85 12.36 5.69
C ASP A 55 9.77 11.42 5.17
N ALA A 56 8.58 11.43 5.81
CA ALA A 56 7.47 10.62 5.38
C ALA A 56 7.02 11.02 3.97
N PRO A 57 6.94 10.08 3.01
CA PRO A 57 6.45 10.39 1.67
C PRO A 57 5.04 11.01 1.74
N ASP A 58 4.83 12.14 1.07
CA ASP A 58 3.47 12.69 0.95
C ASP A 58 2.63 11.76 0.06
N PHE A 59 1.34 11.71 0.34
CA PHE A 59 0.39 10.93 -0.44
C PHE A 59 -0.96 11.62 -0.48
N GLN A 60 -1.80 11.22 -1.42
CA GLN A 60 -3.20 11.59 -1.44
C GLN A 60 -4.08 10.36 -1.19
N ALA A 61 -5.02 10.50 -0.26
CA ALA A 61 -6.02 9.48 0.03
C ALA A 61 -7.43 10.09 -0.09
N THR A 62 -8.43 9.27 -0.23
CA THR A 62 -9.81 9.70 -0.44
C THR A 62 -10.60 9.54 0.87
N ASN A 63 -11.26 10.60 1.32
CA ASN A 63 -12.13 10.58 2.50
C ASN A 63 -13.58 10.17 2.16
N ALA A 64 -14.44 10.13 3.18
CA ALA A 64 -15.86 9.76 3.06
C ALA A 64 -16.65 10.64 2.09
N GLU A 65 -16.29 11.92 1.94
CA GLU A 65 -16.91 12.88 1.02
C GLU A 65 -16.30 12.82 -0.40
N MET A 66 -15.52 11.79 -0.70
CA MET A 66 -14.81 11.61 -1.98
C MET A 66 -13.80 12.73 -2.31
N LYS A 67 -13.34 13.47 -1.29
CA LYS A 67 -12.32 14.50 -1.42
C LYS A 67 -10.93 13.92 -1.18
N GLU A 68 -9.95 14.47 -1.89
CA GLU A 68 -8.54 14.15 -1.66
C GLU A 68 -8.05 14.80 -0.35
N VAL A 69 -7.35 13.99 0.46
CA VAL A 69 -6.69 14.40 1.70
C VAL A 69 -5.25 13.96 1.61
N SER A 70 -4.31 14.88 1.75
CA SER A 70 -2.87 14.59 1.74
C SER A 70 -2.31 14.48 3.15
N LEU A 71 -1.18 13.77 3.31
CA LEU A 71 -0.45 13.75 4.57
C LEU A 71 -0.03 15.18 4.98
N SER A 72 0.39 16.00 4.02
CA SER A 72 0.76 17.40 4.25
C SER A 72 -0.36 18.26 4.83
N SER A 73 -1.63 17.85 4.74
CA SER A 73 -2.76 18.51 5.39
C SER A 73 -2.69 18.45 6.93
N PHE A 74 -1.90 17.52 7.48
CA PHE A 74 -1.70 17.33 8.92
C PHE A 74 -0.38 17.89 9.44
N LYS A 75 0.30 18.74 8.65
CA LYS A 75 1.56 19.35 9.07
C LYS A 75 1.43 20.07 10.41
N GLY A 76 2.41 19.86 11.29
CA GLY A 76 2.40 20.40 12.66
C GLY A 76 1.66 19.51 13.67
N LYS A 77 1.13 18.39 13.22
CA LYS A 77 0.56 17.33 14.09
C LYS A 77 1.41 16.08 14.01
N ARG A 78 1.38 15.29 15.07
CA ARG A 78 1.83 13.90 15.05
C ARG A 78 0.79 13.07 14.33
N VAL A 79 1.23 12.13 13.51
CA VAL A 79 0.34 11.30 12.71
C VAL A 79 0.64 9.84 12.96
N ILE A 80 -0.38 9.07 13.33
CA ILE A 80 -0.31 7.61 13.37
C ILE A 80 -1.03 7.09 12.14
N LEU A 81 -0.31 6.37 11.28
CA LEU A 81 -0.91 5.62 10.17
C LEU A 81 -1.18 4.20 10.67
N ASN A 82 -2.45 3.86 10.88
CA ASN A 82 -2.93 2.50 11.11
C ASN A 82 -3.34 1.92 9.75
N ILE A 83 -2.49 1.08 9.18
CA ILE A 83 -2.63 0.54 7.83
C ILE A 83 -3.01 -0.92 7.93
N PHE A 84 -4.01 -1.36 7.15
CA PHE A 84 -4.53 -2.73 7.22
C PHE A 84 -5.19 -3.16 5.91
N PRO A 85 -5.32 -4.49 5.65
CA PRO A 85 -5.89 -4.99 4.40
C PRO A 85 -7.33 -4.57 4.13
N SER A 86 -8.25 -4.79 5.08
CA SER A 86 -9.67 -4.44 4.91
C SER A 86 -10.43 -4.42 6.23
N LEU A 87 -11.29 -3.42 6.42
CA LEU A 87 -12.22 -3.28 7.56
C LEU A 87 -13.18 -4.47 7.71
N ASP A 88 -13.45 -5.19 6.63
CA ASP A 88 -14.34 -6.36 6.65
C ASP A 88 -13.66 -7.62 7.22
N THR A 89 -12.49 -7.46 7.89
CA THR A 89 -11.83 -8.55 8.62
C THR A 89 -11.76 -8.25 10.13
N PRO A 90 -11.89 -9.27 11.00
CA PRO A 90 -12.00 -9.07 12.45
C PRO A 90 -10.83 -8.28 13.05
N THR A 91 -9.60 -8.65 12.70
CA THR A 91 -8.39 -8.01 13.24
C THR A 91 -8.25 -6.55 12.76
N CYS A 92 -8.61 -6.24 11.51
CA CYS A 92 -8.57 -4.86 11.01
C CYS A 92 -9.63 -4.00 11.71
N ALA A 93 -10.86 -4.49 11.84
CA ALA A 93 -11.91 -3.82 12.60
C ALA A 93 -11.46 -3.58 14.06
N MET A 94 -10.83 -4.57 14.70
CA MET A 94 -10.30 -4.44 16.05
C MET A 94 -9.23 -3.36 16.12
N SER A 95 -8.29 -3.29 15.18
CA SER A 95 -7.24 -2.27 15.21
C SER A 95 -7.79 -0.84 15.13
N VAL A 96 -8.84 -0.62 14.34
CA VAL A 96 -9.49 0.69 14.26
C VAL A 96 -10.18 1.04 15.58
N ARG A 97 -10.89 0.09 16.22
CA ARG A 97 -11.51 0.30 17.54
C ARG A 97 -10.47 0.61 18.61
N GLN A 98 -9.36 -0.12 18.65
CA GLN A 98 -8.30 0.06 19.62
C GLN A 98 -7.64 1.45 19.51
N PHE A 99 -7.33 1.89 18.29
CA PHE A 99 -6.80 3.23 18.08
C PHE A 99 -7.86 4.30 18.39
N ASN A 100 -9.11 4.12 18.00
CA ASN A 100 -10.18 5.07 18.30
C ASN A 100 -10.35 5.27 19.81
N ALA A 101 -10.32 4.21 20.60
CA ALA A 101 -10.48 4.29 22.04
C ALA A 101 -9.35 5.09 22.72
N ARG A 102 -8.14 5.06 22.16
CA ARG A 102 -6.94 5.69 22.73
C ARG A 102 -6.58 7.04 22.09
N ALA A 103 -7.09 7.32 20.88
CA ALA A 103 -6.73 8.53 20.13
C ALA A 103 -7.10 9.82 20.89
N SER A 104 -8.17 9.81 21.69
CA SER A 104 -8.59 10.97 22.49
C SER A 104 -7.63 11.32 23.64
N GLU A 105 -6.74 10.41 24.02
CA GLU A 105 -5.74 10.60 25.08
C GLU A 105 -4.42 11.18 24.55
N LEU A 106 -4.27 11.26 23.22
CA LEU A 106 -3.06 11.73 22.55
C LEU A 106 -3.13 13.23 22.27
N GLU A 107 -2.21 13.99 22.82
CA GLU A 107 -2.09 15.42 22.53
C GLU A 107 -1.54 15.65 21.13
N ASN A 108 -2.08 16.66 20.43
CA ASN A 108 -1.63 17.09 19.09
C ASN A 108 -1.45 15.95 18.06
N THR A 109 -2.19 14.84 18.20
CA THR A 109 -2.03 13.63 17.39
C THR A 109 -3.30 13.34 16.60
N VAL A 110 -3.15 12.86 15.37
CA VAL A 110 -4.24 12.32 14.56
C VAL A 110 -3.95 10.87 14.18
N VAL A 111 -4.97 10.04 14.17
CA VAL A 111 -4.87 8.65 13.72
C VAL A 111 -5.58 8.50 12.38
N LEU A 112 -4.84 8.15 11.35
CA LEU A 112 -5.34 7.90 10.01
C LEU A 112 -5.47 6.38 9.81
N CYS A 113 -6.69 5.89 9.60
CA CYS A 113 -6.99 4.49 9.35
C CYS A 113 -7.03 4.26 7.84
N ILE A 114 -6.02 3.58 7.32
CA ILE A 114 -5.74 3.50 5.87
C ILE A 114 -5.92 2.07 5.35
N SER A 115 -6.71 1.93 4.29
CA SER A 115 -6.89 0.66 3.57
C SER A 115 -7.27 0.89 2.10
N MET A 116 -7.34 -0.21 1.35
CA MET A 116 -7.86 -0.21 -0.03
C MET A 116 -9.39 -0.26 -0.08
N ASP A 117 -10.08 -0.36 1.06
CA ASP A 117 -11.54 -0.32 1.11
C ASP A 117 -12.06 0.98 0.50
N LEU A 118 -13.22 0.93 -0.14
CA LEU A 118 -13.83 2.13 -0.69
C LEU A 118 -14.26 3.09 0.44
N PRO A 119 -14.20 4.41 0.23
CA PRO A 119 -14.59 5.41 1.23
C PRO A 119 -16.00 5.18 1.82
N PHE A 120 -16.91 4.66 1.00
CA PHE A 120 -18.29 4.32 1.42
C PHE A 120 -18.32 3.20 2.47
N ALA A 121 -17.49 2.16 2.31
CA ALA A 121 -17.40 1.07 3.27
C ALA A 121 -16.77 1.54 4.58
N GLN A 122 -15.72 2.36 4.51
CA GLN A 122 -15.05 2.96 5.67
C GLN A 122 -16.00 3.87 6.45
N SER A 123 -16.74 4.74 5.75
CA SER A 123 -17.73 5.64 6.35
C SER A 123 -18.84 4.86 7.06
N ARG A 124 -19.41 3.85 6.38
CA ARG A 124 -20.44 2.99 6.98
C ARG A 124 -19.91 2.32 8.26
N PHE A 125 -18.70 1.76 8.22
CA PHE A 125 -18.10 1.09 9.38
C PHE A 125 -17.96 2.06 10.56
N CYS A 126 -17.31 3.22 10.36
CA CYS A 126 -17.14 4.20 11.43
C CYS A 126 -18.47 4.71 11.99
N THR A 127 -19.48 4.93 11.15
CA THR A 127 -20.80 5.38 11.58
C THR A 127 -21.51 4.32 12.43
N VAL A 128 -21.51 3.06 11.97
CA VAL A 128 -22.18 1.96 12.70
C VAL A 128 -21.50 1.68 14.03
N GLU A 129 -20.17 1.79 14.09
CA GLU A 129 -19.38 1.53 15.29
C GLU A 129 -19.22 2.77 16.21
N GLY A 130 -19.68 3.95 15.80
CA GLY A 130 -19.56 5.19 16.59
C GLY A 130 -18.10 5.65 16.77
N LEU A 131 -17.25 5.48 15.75
CA LEU A 131 -15.82 5.80 15.83
C LEU A 131 -15.57 7.22 15.34
N GLU A 132 -15.31 8.15 16.27
CA GLU A 132 -15.18 9.59 15.99
C GLU A 132 -13.75 10.12 16.17
N ASN A 133 -12.84 9.34 16.81
CA ASN A 133 -11.49 9.78 17.15
C ASN A 133 -10.44 9.34 16.11
N VAL A 134 -10.83 8.67 15.05
CA VAL A 134 -9.96 8.26 13.94
C VAL A 134 -10.47 8.80 12.62
N ILE A 135 -9.56 8.97 11.67
CA ILE A 135 -9.89 9.48 10.32
C ILE A 135 -9.73 8.33 9.33
N PRO A 136 -10.83 7.76 8.80
CA PRO A 136 -10.75 6.73 7.77
C PRO A 136 -10.37 7.36 6.42
N LEU A 137 -9.37 6.78 5.77
CA LEU A 137 -8.88 7.24 4.48
C LEU A 137 -8.65 6.05 3.53
N SER A 138 -9.21 6.14 2.35
CA SER A 138 -9.07 5.12 1.31
C SER A 138 -7.92 5.45 0.37
N VAL A 139 -7.06 4.48 0.13
CA VAL A 139 -5.97 4.56 -0.85
C VAL A 139 -6.26 3.73 -2.11
N PHE A 140 -7.54 3.42 -2.39
CA PHE A 140 -7.96 2.57 -3.51
C PHE A 140 -7.50 3.07 -4.89
N ARG A 141 -7.15 4.35 -5.02
CA ARG A 141 -6.64 4.98 -6.24
C ARG A 141 -5.33 5.76 -6.03
N SER A 142 -4.69 5.62 -4.85
CA SER A 142 -3.47 6.35 -4.50
C SER A 142 -2.23 5.53 -4.87
N HIS A 143 -1.68 5.78 -6.04
CA HIS A 143 -0.41 5.16 -6.45
C HIS A 143 0.77 5.67 -5.61
N ASP A 144 0.74 6.93 -5.21
CA ASP A 144 1.79 7.58 -4.41
C ASP A 144 1.97 6.89 -3.05
N PHE A 145 0.86 6.56 -2.38
CA PHE A 145 0.90 5.83 -1.12
C PHE A 145 1.53 4.45 -1.27
N VAL A 146 1.09 3.71 -2.28
CA VAL A 146 1.60 2.36 -2.53
C VAL A 146 3.10 2.36 -2.80
N GLN A 147 3.57 3.29 -3.64
CA GLN A 147 4.98 3.40 -4.01
C GLN A 147 5.84 3.95 -2.88
N GLY A 148 5.37 5.00 -2.21
CA GLY A 148 6.13 5.69 -1.17
C GLY A 148 6.32 4.86 0.11
N TYR A 149 5.33 4.03 0.44
CA TYR A 149 5.35 3.24 1.68
C TYR A 149 5.72 1.77 1.48
N GLY A 150 5.71 1.27 0.23
CA GLY A 150 6.17 -0.07 -0.12
C GLY A 150 5.34 -1.23 0.44
N ILE A 151 4.12 -0.99 0.94
CA ILE A 151 3.35 -1.93 1.76
C ILE A 151 2.15 -2.57 1.07
N GLN A 152 1.97 -2.40 -0.23
CA GLN A 152 0.97 -3.17 -0.96
C GLN A 152 1.45 -4.61 -1.12
N LEU A 153 0.56 -5.57 -0.90
CA LEU A 153 0.84 -6.98 -1.15
C LEU A 153 0.93 -7.24 -2.67
N ALA A 154 2.10 -7.65 -3.12
CA ALA A 154 2.41 -7.88 -4.53
C ALA A 154 1.99 -9.28 -5.00
N ASP A 155 1.85 -10.22 -4.08
CA ASP A 155 1.47 -11.60 -4.34
C ASP A 155 0.61 -12.18 -3.20
N GLY A 156 0.39 -13.50 -3.24
CA GLY A 156 -0.37 -14.22 -2.22
C GLY A 156 -1.88 -13.98 -2.27
N PRO A 157 -2.62 -14.51 -1.27
CA PRO A 157 -4.09 -14.51 -1.28
C PRO A 157 -4.71 -13.13 -1.09
N LEU A 158 -3.96 -12.16 -0.57
CA LEU A 158 -4.40 -10.77 -0.35
C LEU A 158 -3.74 -9.78 -1.31
N ARG A 159 -3.21 -10.26 -2.44
CA ARG A 159 -2.58 -9.42 -3.47
C ARG A 159 -3.45 -8.23 -3.85
N GLY A 160 -2.85 -7.05 -3.89
CA GLY A 160 -3.52 -5.79 -4.22
C GLY A 160 -4.05 -5.04 -3.01
N LEU A 161 -4.20 -5.69 -1.85
CA LEU A 161 -4.50 -5.00 -0.59
C LEU A 161 -3.20 -4.48 0.06
N THR A 162 -3.33 -3.68 1.10
CA THR A 162 -2.19 -3.29 1.94
C THR A 162 -1.84 -4.40 2.94
N ALA A 163 -0.57 -4.53 3.28
CA ALA A 163 -0.14 -5.30 4.45
C ALA A 163 -0.64 -4.61 5.74
N ARG A 164 -0.42 -5.24 6.89
CA ARG A 164 -0.68 -4.60 8.17
C ARG A 164 0.58 -3.91 8.67
N ALA A 165 0.49 -2.60 8.87
CA ALA A 165 1.59 -1.79 9.37
C ALA A 165 1.10 -0.64 10.25
N VAL A 166 1.97 -0.19 11.17
CA VAL A 166 1.78 1.05 11.91
C VAL A 166 3.02 1.93 11.73
N ILE A 167 2.79 3.20 11.43
CA ILE A 167 3.84 4.19 11.22
C ILE A 167 3.50 5.42 12.06
N VAL A 168 4.46 5.95 12.81
CA VAL A 168 4.32 7.20 13.56
C VAL A 168 5.22 8.26 12.93
N ILE A 169 4.64 9.44 12.70
CA ILE A 169 5.28 10.58 12.04
C ILE A 169 5.18 11.78 13.00
N ASP A 170 6.28 12.50 13.20
CA ASP A 170 6.33 13.69 14.05
C ASP A 170 5.75 14.95 13.38
N GLU A 171 5.68 16.04 14.15
CA GLU A 171 5.17 17.35 13.69
C GLU A 171 5.97 17.95 12.52
N ASN A 172 7.22 17.50 12.34
CA ASN A 172 8.10 17.92 11.25
C ASN A 172 7.97 17.05 10.01
N GLY A 173 7.13 16.01 10.07
CA GLY A 173 6.93 15.06 8.97
C GLY A 173 7.97 13.93 8.91
N LYS A 174 8.76 13.70 9.99
CA LYS A 174 9.73 12.61 10.03
C LYS A 174 9.14 11.34 10.62
N VAL A 175 9.46 10.21 10.02
CA VAL A 175 9.09 8.88 10.53
C VAL A 175 9.86 8.58 11.82
N ARG A 176 9.15 8.26 12.89
CA ARG A 176 9.70 7.97 14.23
C ARG A 176 9.53 6.54 14.66
N TYR A 177 8.52 5.88 14.15
CA TYR A 177 8.26 4.47 14.42
C TYR A 177 7.70 3.79 13.19
N THR A 178 8.07 2.53 13.00
CA THR A 178 7.51 1.68 11.96
C THR A 178 7.37 0.25 12.48
N GLN A 179 6.23 -0.37 12.18
CA GLN A 179 6.01 -1.78 12.41
C GLN A 179 5.30 -2.39 11.20
N LEU A 180 5.93 -3.37 10.57
CA LEU A 180 5.26 -4.30 9.67
C LEU A 180 4.91 -5.56 10.44
N VAL A 181 3.63 -5.89 10.53
CA VAL A 181 3.16 -7.09 11.23
C VAL A 181 3.40 -8.30 10.35
N LYS A 182 4.30 -9.18 10.78
CA LYS A 182 4.76 -10.32 9.97
C LYS A 182 3.66 -11.33 9.65
N GLU A 183 2.77 -11.65 10.62
CA GLU A 183 1.54 -12.41 10.36
C GLU A 183 0.38 -11.41 10.27
N VAL A 184 -0.16 -11.22 9.07
CA VAL A 184 -1.16 -10.17 8.78
C VAL A 184 -2.44 -10.33 9.60
N SER A 185 -2.73 -11.54 10.08
CA SER A 185 -3.87 -11.82 10.95
C SER A 185 -3.66 -11.42 12.42
N ASN A 186 -2.42 -11.11 12.84
CA ASN A 186 -2.15 -10.62 14.18
C ASN A 186 -2.41 -9.12 14.31
N GLU A 187 -2.74 -8.68 15.53
CA GLU A 187 -2.83 -7.27 15.87
C GLU A 187 -1.44 -6.60 15.89
N PRO A 188 -1.35 -5.28 15.62
CA PRO A 188 -0.10 -4.55 15.81
C PRO A 188 0.18 -4.31 17.29
N ASP A 189 1.41 -3.89 17.60
CA ASP A 189 1.78 -3.43 18.94
C ASP A 189 1.27 -1.99 19.13
N TYR A 190 0.09 -1.88 19.72
CA TYR A 190 -0.56 -0.60 19.99
C TYR A 190 0.23 0.25 20.98
N GLU A 191 0.75 -0.38 22.05
CA GLU A 191 1.46 0.33 23.12
C GLU A 191 2.76 0.95 22.60
N ALA A 192 3.54 0.20 21.80
CA ALA A 192 4.76 0.72 21.20
C ALA A 192 4.48 1.92 20.24
N ALA A 193 3.40 1.84 19.46
CA ALA A 193 3.02 2.93 18.56
C ALA A 193 2.57 4.19 19.33
N LEU A 194 1.77 4.03 20.38
CA LEU A 194 1.28 5.12 21.22
C LEU A 194 2.41 5.75 22.04
N GLN A 195 3.30 4.92 22.59
CA GLN A 195 4.49 5.41 23.27
C GLN A 195 5.36 6.24 22.33
N ALA A 196 5.63 5.73 21.13
CA ALA A 196 6.41 6.46 20.13
C ALA A 196 5.76 7.81 19.74
N ALA A 197 4.43 7.91 19.74
CA ALA A 197 3.73 9.16 19.49
C ALA A 197 3.78 10.12 20.69
N ASN A 198 3.81 9.64 21.92
CA ASN A 198 3.84 10.45 23.16
C ASN A 198 5.23 10.99 23.50
N GLU A 199 6.29 10.29 23.08
CA GLU A 199 7.68 10.67 23.34
C GLU A 199 8.24 11.74 22.37
N LEU A 200 7.40 12.29 21.49
CA LEU A 200 7.79 13.27 20.46
C LEU A 200 7.62 14.71 20.90
#